data_d87cc0d3b731e720b522eee098e853b4
#
_entry.id   d87cc0d3b731e720b522eee098e853b4
#
_cell.length_a   1.000
_cell.length_b   1.000
_cell.length_c   1.000
_cell.angle_alpha   90.00
_cell.angle_beta   90.00
_cell.angle_gamma   90.00
#
_symmetry.space_group_name_H-M   'P 1'
#
loop_
_entity.id
_entity.type
_entity.pdbx_description
1 polymer ?
#
loop_
_entity_poly.entity_id
_entity_poly.type
_entity_poly.pdbx_seq_one_letter_code
_entity_poly.pdbx_strand_id
1 'polypeptide(L)'
;MATPSSSGIGAPGTAPAPANLSRSPMASTPSQQQAQAIPFTRGSTLATMKDATLSSLAAGSTTQVQLQTNAFLESLILDVSVVTASNSATVKWQADAPFNIIAQIKLDDPAGQSIVAPITGFQLYTLNKYLLDTDMNFDPARDAGFSMLPTAANNSSGSSAGTAGSAYFRLVVPVEHRRRDALGALNNSAANQRYLLTITTAASYAAGADTANNVYLTSSGPTTAPTVSINIYQQYWTAPPAVITTSSGSTQVQATPTGLGTVAFVRYERHNEVSGGGQPQIQLNNVGDYISNIVWTLRLATNNARDAYTAGSAANSGYANWPAEFDFWENDFQVHALSQDDWIRWMSRFYNLTSLSAQAGNPGTLDAGVFSQYQLSGLFDDNVNFGPANQYLPTDATTKLQVRGSTFGSSSSYLEVVTRMIRPVSGAALFA
;
A
#
# COMPACT_ATOMS: atom_id res chain seq x y z
N MET A 1 24.81 56.98 -63.78
CA MET A 1 26.01 57.64 -64.22
C MET A 1 27.15 57.25 -63.31
N ALA A 2 28.27 56.96 -64.00
CA ALA A 2 29.61 56.74 -63.55
C ALA A 2 29.96 55.42 -62.88
N THR A 3 30.54 54.60 -63.68
CA THR A 3 31.48 53.51 -63.54
C THR A 3 32.89 54.00 -63.25
N PRO A 4 33.86 53.13 -63.26
CA PRO A 4 34.49 52.33 -62.23
C PRO A 4 35.97 52.68 -62.10
N SER A 5 36.73 52.12 -61.22
CA SER A 5 38.15 51.91 -61.50
C SER A 5 38.77 50.76 -60.75
N SER A 6 39.51 50.08 -61.48
CA SER A 6 40.22 48.81 -61.41
C SER A 6 41.53 48.88 -60.63
N SER A 7 42.04 47.75 -60.39
CA SER A 7 43.43 47.26 -60.40
C SER A 7 44.21 47.22 -59.09
N GLY A 8 44.76 46.06 -58.87
CA GLY A 8 45.86 45.84 -57.94
C GLY A 8 46.08 44.36 -57.68
N ILE A 9 46.70 43.68 -58.70
CA ILE A 9 47.23 42.31 -58.54
C ILE A 9 48.51 42.40 -57.73
N GLY A 10 48.53 41.87 -56.54
CA GLY A 10 49.71 41.66 -55.73
C GLY A 10 50.11 40.17 -55.71
N ALA A 11 51.37 39.90 -55.98
CA ALA A 11 51.99 38.61 -56.16
C ALA A 11 51.91 37.72 -54.88
N PRO A 12 52.00 36.42 -55.05
CA PRO A 12 51.83 35.47 -53.95
C PRO A 12 53.06 35.43 -53.06
N GLY A 13 52.89 35.79 -51.82
CA GLY A 13 53.89 35.58 -50.76
C GLY A 13 53.90 34.10 -50.35
N THR A 14 55.07 33.52 -50.40
CA THR A 14 55.40 32.17 -49.92
C THR A 14 55.00 32.02 -48.44
N ALA A 15 54.10 31.08 -48.17
CA ALA A 15 53.73 30.71 -46.81
C ALA A 15 54.90 30.01 -46.10
N PRO A 16 55.20 30.35 -44.86
CA PRO A 16 56.16 29.61 -44.04
C PRO A 16 55.64 28.23 -43.73
N ALA A 17 56.52 27.23 -43.78
CA ALA A 17 56.23 25.85 -43.46
C ALA A 17 55.67 25.69 -42.05
N PRO A 18 54.72 24.80 -41.80
CA PRO A 18 54.17 24.57 -40.51
C PRO A 18 55.23 23.99 -39.56
N ALA A 19 55.43 24.63 -38.44
CA ALA A 19 56.27 24.12 -37.37
C ALA A 19 55.72 22.79 -36.89
N ASN A 20 56.55 21.76 -36.93
CA ASN A 20 56.26 20.45 -36.36
C ASN A 20 56.06 20.60 -34.85
N LEU A 21 54.84 20.77 -34.41
CA LEU A 21 54.48 20.59 -33.01
C LEU A 21 54.57 19.11 -32.70
N SER A 22 55.71 18.70 -32.11
CA SER A 22 55.83 17.42 -31.47
C SER A 22 54.74 17.35 -30.37
N ARG A 23 53.68 16.69 -30.65
CA ARG A 23 52.72 16.30 -29.61
C ARG A 23 53.47 15.34 -28.68
N SER A 24 53.92 15.85 -27.54
CA SER A 24 54.20 15.00 -26.40
C SER A 24 52.97 14.11 -26.19
N PRO A 25 53.13 12.79 -26.10
CA PRO A 25 51.98 11.97 -25.69
C PRO A 25 51.59 12.43 -24.31
N MET A 26 50.41 13.12 -24.23
CA MET A 26 49.77 13.26 -22.94
C MET A 26 49.65 11.84 -22.38
N ALA A 27 50.44 11.58 -21.36
CA ALA A 27 50.15 10.45 -20.50
C ALA A 27 48.72 10.60 -20.06
N SER A 28 47.86 9.81 -20.63
CA SER A 28 46.50 9.66 -20.15
C SER A 28 46.64 9.19 -18.71
N THR A 29 46.49 10.11 -17.78
CA THR A 29 46.26 9.77 -16.38
C THR A 29 45.14 8.74 -16.44
N PRO A 30 45.33 7.51 -15.97
CA PRO A 30 44.21 6.59 -15.96
C PRO A 30 43.09 7.30 -15.20
N SER A 31 42.00 7.58 -15.87
CA SER A 31 40.80 8.03 -15.22
C SER A 31 40.58 7.03 -14.12
N GLN A 32 40.70 7.47 -12.87
CA GLN A 32 40.24 6.68 -11.75
C GLN A 32 38.76 6.41 -12.07
N GLN A 33 38.46 5.26 -12.65
CA GLN A 33 37.12 4.73 -12.65
C GLN A 33 36.76 4.70 -11.18
N GLN A 34 35.98 5.69 -10.76
CA GLN A 34 35.35 5.62 -9.45
C GLN A 34 34.70 4.25 -9.41
N ALA A 35 35.24 3.39 -8.55
CA ALA A 35 34.70 2.07 -8.36
C ALA A 35 33.21 2.26 -8.05
N GLN A 36 32.38 1.85 -8.96
CA GLN A 36 30.96 2.02 -8.85
C GLN A 36 30.52 1.20 -7.65
N ALA A 37 30.09 1.86 -6.58
CA ALA A 37 29.67 1.18 -5.38
C ALA A 37 28.54 0.21 -5.72
N ILE A 38 28.61 -1.01 -5.24
CA ILE A 38 27.54 -1.98 -5.38
C ILE A 38 26.32 -1.46 -4.60
N PRO A 39 25.11 -1.44 -5.18
CA PRO A 39 23.90 -1.05 -4.47
C PRO A 39 23.71 -1.85 -3.18
N PHE A 40 23.16 -1.23 -2.17
CA PHE A 40 22.88 -1.81 -0.86
C PHE A 40 22.26 -3.22 -0.94
N THR A 41 21.20 -3.37 -1.74
CA THR A 41 20.43 -4.62 -1.86
C THR A 41 21.22 -5.78 -2.47
N ARG A 42 22.29 -5.51 -3.22
CA ARG A 42 23.18 -6.56 -3.74
C ARG A 42 24.20 -7.05 -2.73
N GLY A 43 24.47 -6.26 -1.70
CA GLY A 43 25.36 -6.64 -0.61
C GLY A 43 24.63 -7.15 0.62
N SER A 44 23.33 -6.94 0.70
CA SER A 44 22.48 -7.32 1.83
C SER A 44 21.72 -8.61 1.54
N THR A 45 21.23 -9.23 2.60
CA THR A 45 20.32 -10.38 2.50
C THR A 45 18.98 -9.99 3.13
N LEU A 46 17.90 -10.27 2.43
CA LEU A 46 16.57 -10.16 3.00
C LEU A 46 16.35 -11.38 3.91
N ALA A 47 16.12 -11.12 5.17
CA ALA A 47 15.94 -12.15 6.20
C ALA A 47 14.57 -12.00 6.86
N THR A 48 14.04 -13.11 7.35
CA THR A 48 12.78 -13.13 8.10
C THR A 48 13.05 -13.72 9.47
N MET A 49 12.59 -13.04 10.52
CA MET A 49 12.75 -13.50 11.89
C MET A 49 11.42 -13.36 12.63
N LYS A 50 11.10 -14.37 13.43
CA LYS A 50 9.96 -14.29 14.35
C LYS A 50 10.29 -13.32 15.48
N ASP A 51 9.47 -12.30 15.61
CA ASP A 51 9.64 -11.26 16.63
C ASP A 51 8.88 -11.57 17.91
N ALA A 52 7.60 -11.89 17.79
CA ALA A 52 6.74 -12.16 18.92
C ALA A 52 5.64 -13.17 18.60
N THR A 53 5.08 -13.76 19.65
CA THR A 53 3.85 -14.55 19.58
C THR A 53 2.87 -13.99 20.61
N LEU A 54 1.71 -13.57 20.13
CA LEU A 54 0.59 -13.17 20.96
C LEU A 54 -0.39 -14.34 21.03
N SER A 55 -0.51 -14.95 22.18
CA SER A 55 -1.35 -16.13 22.37
C SER A 55 -2.62 -15.78 23.14
N SER A 56 -3.74 -16.42 22.77
CA SER A 56 -5.01 -16.32 23.50
C SER A 56 -5.44 -14.87 23.74
N LEU A 57 -5.41 -14.06 22.68
CA LEU A 57 -5.83 -12.67 22.77
C LEU A 57 -7.30 -12.57 23.16
N ALA A 58 -7.59 -11.83 24.22
CA ALA A 58 -8.96 -11.55 24.62
C ALA A 58 -9.63 -10.57 23.65
N ALA A 59 -10.94 -10.67 23.49
CA ALA A 59 -11.71 -9.68 22.73
C ALA A 59 -11.58 -8.30 23.37
N GLY A 60 -11.45 -7.26 22.52
CA GLY A 60 -11.27 -5.87 22.96
C GLY A 60 -9.92 -5.58 23.60
N SER A 61 -8.98 -6.52 23.59
CA SER A 61 -7.65 -6.29 24.16
C SER A 61 -6.75 -5.48 23.24
N THR A 62 -5.96 -4.60 23.84
CA THR A 62 -4.89 -3.87 23.14
C THR A 62 -3.54 -4.38 23.62
N THR A 63 -2.71 -4.81 22.70
CA THR A 63 -1.37 -5.32 22.98
C THR A 63 -0.35 -4.50 22.23
N GLN A 64 0.73 -4.13 22.91
CA GLN A 64 1.85 -3.40 22.34
C GLN A 64 3.07 -4.30 22.28
N VAL A 65 3.72 -4.34 21.14
CA VAL A 65 4.94 -5.11 20.89
C VAL A 65 6.04 -4.15 20.48
N GLN A 66 7.09 -4.09 21.28
CA GLN A 66 8.32 -3.42 20.88
C GLN A 66 9.11 -4.35 19.98
N LEU A 67 9.35 -3.92 18.75
CA LEU A 67 10.05 -4.73 17.76
C LEU A 67 11.50 -4.98 18.20
N GLN A 68 12.00 -6.19 17.96
CA GLN A 68 13.41 -6.50 18.17
C GLN A 68 14.27 -5.70 17.18
N THR A 69 15.46 -5.32 17.64
CA THR A 69 16.38 -4.55 16.81
C THR A 69 17.06 -5.45 15.77
N ASN A 70 16.87 -5.08 14.53
CA ASN A 70 17.49 -5.67 13.35
C ASN A 70 17.98 -4.53 12.45
N ALA A 71 18.73 -4.81 11.39
CA ALA A 71 19.35 -3.74 10.62
C ALA A 71 18.35 -2.79 9.97
N PHE A 72 17.66 -3.20 8.89
CA PHE A 72 16.74 -2.30 8.16
C PHE A 72 15.42 -3.02 7.92
N LEU A 73 14.38 -2.55 8.60
CA LEU A 73 13.04 -3.13 8.54
C LEU A 73 12.41 -2.90 7.17
N GLU A 74 11.98 -3.98 6.53
CA GLU A 74 11.28 -3.98 5.25
C GLU A 74 9.77 -4.03 5.46
N SER A 75 9.29 -4.97 6.28
CA SER A 75 7.86 -5.15 6.59
C SER A 75 7.66 -5.97 7.86
N LEU A 76 6.41 -6.00 8.34
CA LEU A 76 5.98 -6.93 9.36
C LEU A 76 4.95 -7.89 8.77
N ILE A 77 5.11 -9.16 9.03
CA ILE A 77 4.15 -10.20 8.65
C ILE A 77 3.38 -10.61 9.92
N LEU A 78 2.08 -10.59 9.82
CA LEU A 78 1.16 -11.00 10.87
C LEU A 78 0.45 -12.29 10.43
N ASP A 79 0.81 -13.42 11.01
CA ASP A 79 0.10 -14.68 10.82
C ASP A 79 -0.96 -14.81 11.92
N VAL A 80 -2.21 -14.68 11.51
CA VAL A 80 -3.37 -14.68 12.42
C VAL A 80 -4.07 -16.02 12.37
N SER A 81 -4.25 -16.60 13.53
CA SER A 81 -4.96 -17.87 13.72
C SER A 81 -6.16 -17.67 14.63
N VAL A 82 -7.32 -18.05 14.14
CA VAL A 82 -8.60 -18.03 14.85
C VAL A 82 -9.08 -19.46 14.92
N VAL A 83 -9.10 -20.04 16.12
CA VAL A 83 -9.44 -21.44 16.32
C VAL A 83 -10.66 -21.56 17.22
N THR A 84 -11.74 -22.11 16.68
CA THR A 84 -12.91 -22.50 17.47
C THR A 84 -12.76 -23.94 17.96
N ALA A 85 -13.21 -24.15 19.19
CA ALA A 85 -13.41 -25.48 19.71
C ALA A 85 -14.65 -26.14 19.04
N SER A 86 -15.12 -27.27 19.57
CA SER A 86 -16.36 -27.88 19.12
C SER A 86 -17.52 -26.88 19.12
N ASN A 87 -18.25 -26.82 18.02
CA ASN A 87 -19.32 -25.87 17.80
C ASN A 87 -20.54 -26.56 17.18
N SER A 88 -21.69 -26.31 17.76
CA SER A 88 -22.99 -26.80 17.27
C SER A 88 -23.85 -25.67 16.66
N ALA A 89 -23.42 -24.41 16.75
CA ALA A 89 -24.16 -23.29 16.21
C ALA A 89 -23.90 -23.10 14.72
N THR A 90 -24.88 -22.51 14.02
CA THR A 90 -24.68 -22.02 12.67
C THR A 90 -23.83 -20.75 12.74
N VAL A 91 -22.69 -20.75 12.05
CA VAL A 91 -21.76 -19.62 12.00
C VAL A 91 -21.87 -18.90 10.67
N LYS A 92 -21.99 -17.61 10.75
CA LYS A 92 -21.93 -16.70 9.58
C LYS A 92 -20.96 -15.57 9.89
N TRP A 93 -20.08 -15.30 8.97
CA TRP A 93 -19.11 -14.24 9.08
C TRP A 93 -19.69 -12.89 8.68
N GLN A 94 -19.17 -11.83 9.27
CA GLN A 94 -19.39 -10.47 8.79
C GLN A 94 -18.68 -10.22 7.45
N ALA A 95 -19.11 -9.18 6.76
CA ALA A 95 -18.58 -8.82 5.46
C ALA A 95 -17.05 -8.56 5.45
N ASP A 96 -16.52 -8.01 6.53
CA ASP A 96 -15.08 -7.69 6.66
C ASP A 96 -14.27 -8.84 7.29
N ALA A 97 -14.92 -9.93 7.64
CA ALA A 97 -14.25 -11.08 8.24
C ALA A 97 -13.47 -11.90 7.18
N PRO A 98 -12.42 -12.60 7.60
CA PRO A 98 -11.95 -12.74 8.98
C PRO A 98 -11.03 -11.60 9.45
N PHE A 99 -10.70 -10.65 8.59
CA PHE A 99 -9.68 -9.62 8.85
C PHE A 99 -10.10 -8.64 9.95
N ASN A 100 -11.40 -8.41 10.13
CA ASN A 100 -11.94 -7.53 11.16
C ASN A 100 -11.78 -8.07 12.60
N ILE A 101 -11.22 -9.28 12.78
CA ILE A 101 -10.81 -9.77 14.10
C ILE A 101 -9.73 -8.86 14.71
N ILE A 102 -9.02 -8.14 13.86
CA ILE A 102 -8.13 -7.07 14.25
C ILE A 102 -8.89 -5.75 14.05
N ALA A 103 -9.33 -5.16 15.16
CA ALA A 103 -10.04 -3.87 15.14
C ALA A 103 -9.10 -2.71 14.82
N GLN A 104 -7.82 -2.81 15.22
CA GLN A 104 -6.84 -1.76 14.98
C GLN A 104 -5.43 -2.31 14.89
N ILE A 105 -4.70 -1.81 13.93
CA ILE A 105 -3.25 -1.95 13.80
C ILE A 105 -2.65 -0.56 13.69
N LYS A 106 -1.56 -0.32 14.41
CA LYS A 106 -0.81 0.93 14.40
C LYS A 106 0.67 0.62 14.53
N LEU A 107 1.50 1.30 13.74
CA LEU A 107 2.96 1.22 13.87
C LEU A 107 3.50 2.63 14.13
N ASP A 108 4.17 2.80 15.25
CA ASP A 108 4.81 4.05 15.62
C ASP A 108 6.34 3.94 15.53
N ASP A 109 6.96 5.02 15.14
CA ASP A 109 8.39 5.18 15.20
C ASP A 109 8.88 5.42 16.65
N PRO A 110 10.20 5.37 16.89
CA PRO A 110 10.76 5.63 18.23
C PRO A 110 10.48 7.05 18.78
N ALA A 111 10.14 8.01 17.92
CA ALA A 111 9.76 9.36 18.32
C ALA A 111 8.25 9.50 18.62
N GLY A 112 7.48 8.43 18.43
CA GLY A 112 6.04 8.39 18.62
C GLY A 112 5.23 8.89 17.43
N GLN A 113 5.86 9.10 16.27
CA GLN A 113 5.15 9.41 15.05
C GLN A 113 4.58 8.13 14.43
N SER A 114 3.30 8.13 14.09
CA SER A 114 2.70 6.98 13.41
C SER A 114 3.18 6.87 11.98
N ILE A 115 3.84 5.76 11.66
CA ILE A 115 4.17 5.32 10.31
C ILE A 115 2.93 4.73 9.66
N VAL A 116 2.28 3.83 10.38
CA VAL A 116 0.96 3.32 10.01
C VAL A 116 -0.04 3.88 10.99
N ALA A 117 -0.94 4.75 10.51
CA ALA A 117 -2.05 5.28 11.28
C ALA A 117 -2.96 4.13 11.76
N PRO A 118 -3.75 4.35 12.82
CA PRO A 118 -4.70 3.34 13.27
C PRO A 118 -5.66 2.93 12.15
N ILE A 119 -5.46 1.73 11.59
CA ILE A 119 -6.30 1.13 10.56
C ILE A 119 -6.81 -0.23 11.02
N THR A 120 -7.91 -0.69 10.47
CA THR A 120 -8.46 -2.03 10.77
C THR A 120 -7.70 -3.12 10.01
N GLY A 121 -7.81 -4.37 10.45
CA GLY A 121 -7.27 -5.50 9.70
C GLY A 121 -7.86 -5.62 8.31
N PHE A 122 -9.14 -5.25 8.13
CA PHE A 122 -9.75 -5.21 6.81
C PHE A 122 -9.15 -4.10 5.91
N GLN A 123 -8.89 -2.92 6.44
CA GLN A 123 -8.21 -1.86 5.70
C GLN A 123 -6.78 -2.26 5.34
N LEU A 124 -6.09 -2.97 6.23
CA LEU A 124 -4.77 -3.51 5.92
C LEU A 124 -4.85 -4.60 4.84
N TYR A 125 -5.89 -5.45 4.86
CA TYR A 125 -6.15 -6.41 3.79
C TYR A 125 -6.33 -5.70 2.45
N THR A 126 -7.15 -4.66 2.38
CA THR A 126 -7.38 -3.91 1.14
C THR A 126 -6.11 -3.22 0.66
N LEU A 127 -5.31 -2.69 1.60
CA LEU A 127 -4.02 -2.10 1.27
C LEU A 127 -3.06 -3.15 0.68
N ASN A 128 -2.95 -4.34 1.29
CA ASN A 128 -2.11 -5.41 0.75
C ASN A 128 -2.53 -5.82 -0.66
N LYS A 129 -3.83 -5.93 -0.89
CA LYS A 129 -4.37 -6.37 -2.17
C LYS A 129 -4.19 -5.33 -3.29
N TYR A 130 -4.36 -4.06 -2.97
CA TYR A 130 -4.39 -2.97 -3.94
C TYR A 130 -3.10 -2.14 -3.97
N LEU A 131 -2.04 -2.61 -3.35
CA LEU A 131 -0.74 -1.95 -3.34
C LEU A 131 0.10 -2.46 -4.52
N LEU A 132 -0.03 -1.82 -5.67
CA LEU A 132 0.61 -2.28 -6.92
C LEU A 132 2.04 -1.80 -7.13
N ASP A 133 2.47 -0.81 -6.38
CA ASP A 133 3.76 -0.16 -6.58
C ASP A 133 4.92 -0.85 -5.84
N THR A 134 4.65 -1.97 -5.18
CA THR A 134 5.66 -2.71 -4.44
C THR A 134 5.66 -4.17 -4.80
N ASP A 135 6.83 -4.78 -4.66
CA ASP A 135 6.99 -6.24 -4.74
C ASP A 135 6.26 -6.98 -3.60
N MET A 136 5.53 -6.24 -2.77
CA MET A 136 4.80 -6.74 -1.61
C MET A 136 3.31 -6.86 -1.84
N ASN A 137 2.85 -6.61 -3.06
CA ASN A 137 1.45 -6.80 -3.40
C ASN A 137 1.11 -8.28 -3.38
N PHE A 138 0.21 -8.66 -2.50
CA PHE A 138 -0.38 -9.99 -2.49
C PHE A 138 -1.82 -9.92 -2.01
N ASP A 139 -2.63 -10.85 -2.46
CA ASP A 139 -4.00 -10.98 -1.99
C ASP A 139 -4.05 -11.97 -0.81
N PRO A 140 -4.22 -11.48 0.43
CA PRO A 140 -4.26 -12.35 1.60
C PRO A 140 -5.35 -13.43 1.54
N ALA A 141 -6.42 -13.20 0.79
CA ALA A 141 -7.50 -14.18 0.61
C ALA A 141 -7.16 -15.27 -0.41
N ARG A 142 -6.06 -15.13 -1.14
CA ARG A 142 -5.55 -16.12 -2.10
C ARG A 142 -4.21 -16.74 -1.66
N ASP A 143 -3.71 -16.35 -0.50
CA ASP A 143 -2.53 -16.98 0.07
C ASP A 143 -2.79 -18.50 0.26
N ALA A 144 -1.78 -19.30 -0.03
CA ALA A 144 -1.87 -20.76 0.11
C ALA A 144 -2.22 -21.21 1.54
N GLY A 145 -1.91 -20.39 2.55
CA GLY A 145 -2.27 -20.60 3.94
C GLY A 145 -3.68 -20.12 4.32
N PHE A 146 -4.35 -19.36 3.46
CA PHE A 146 -5.67 -18.82 3.81
C PHE A 146 -6.71 -19.91 4.00
N SER A 147 -7.39 -19.85 5.14
CA SER A 147 -8.53 -20.71 5.41
C SER A 147 -9.61 -19.96 6.19
N MET A 148 -10.86 -20.30 5.94
CA MET A 148 -12.03 -19.72 6.58
C MET A 148 -13.18 -20.70 6.55
N LEU A 149 -13.77 -20.99 7.69
CA LEU A 149 -14.88 -21.91 7.83
C LEU A 149 -16.09 -21.26 8.51
N PRO A 150 -17.26 -21.17 7.84
CA PRO A 150 -17.51 -21.54 6.44
C PRO A 150 -16.74 -20.67 5.44
N THR A 151 -16.53 -21.16 4.24
CA THR A 151 -15.62 -20.58 3.22
C THR A 151 -16.07 -19.26 2.63
N ALA A 152 -17.31 -18.87 2.84
CA ALA A 152 -17.83 -17.58 2.33
C ALA A 152 -18.13 -16.64 3.49
N ALA A 153 -17.53 -15.47 3.46
CA ALA A 153 -17.90 -14.37 4.33
C ALA A 153 -19.40 -14.06 4.12
N ASN A 154 -20.10 -13.73 5.18
CA ASN A 154 -21.50 -13.34 5.14
C ASN A 154 -22.41 -14.34 4.42
N ASN A 155 -22.06 -15.60 4.52
CA ASN A 155 -22.76 -16.66 3.82
C ASN A 155 -24.16 -16.86 4.39
N SER A 156 -25.17 -16.88 3.51
CA SER A 156 -26.56 -17.14 3.88
C SER A 156 -26.77 -18.57 4.40
N SER A 157 -25.92 -19.51 4.02
CA SER A 157 -26.08 -20.93 4.37
C SER A 157 -25.33 -21.37 5.61
N GLY A 158 -24.50 -20.54 6.24
CA GLY A 158 -23.79 -20.88 7.48
C GLY A 158 -23.42 -22.36 7.65
N SER A 159 -22.60 -22.67 8.61
CA SER A 159 -22.23 -24.05 8.92
C SER A 159 -22.23 -24.29 10.43
N SER A 160 -22.72 -25.44 10.86
CA SER A 160 -22.65 -25.94 12.23
C SER A 160 -21.59 -27.04 12.41
N ALA A 161 -20.66 -27.18 11.47
CA ALA A 161 -19.52 -28.08 11.60
C ALA A 161 -18.63 -27.71 12.79
N GLY A 162 -18.06 -28.67 13.47
CA GLY A 162 -17.36 -28.50 14.74
C GLY A 162 -16.29 -27.38 14.81
N THR A 163 -15.65 -27.03 13.70
CA THR A 163 -14.66 -25.98 13.62
C THR A 163 -15.15 -24.71 12.91
N ALA A 164 -16.45 -24.60 12.63
CA ALA A 164 -17.03 -23.42 12.02
C ALA A 164 -16.78 -22.18 12.88
N GLY A 165 -16.33 -21.09 12.25
CA GLY A 165 -15.84 -19.90 12.93
C GLY A 165 -14.31 -19.84 13.05
N SER A 166 -13.59 -20.86 12.55
CA SER A 166 -12.13 -20.85 12.49
C SER A 166 -11.63 -20.21 11.20
N ALA A 167 -10.53 -19.49 11.29
CA ALA A 167 -9.86 -18.90 10.14
C ALA A 167 -8.34 -18.84 10.36
N TYR A 168 -7.59 -18.84 9.26
CA TYR A 168 -6.17 -18.54 9.24
C TYR A 168 -5.90 -17.59 8.07
N PHE A 169 -5.15 -16.54 8.33
CA PHE A 169 -4.78 -15.57 7.30
C PHE A 169 -3.50 -14.84 7.65
N ARG A 170 -2.87 -14.30 6.63
CA ARG A 170 -1.67 -13.49 6.73
C ARG A 170 -1.97 -12.06 6.31
N LEU A 171 -1.42 -11.09 7.04
CA LEU A 171 -1.40 -9.67 6.67
C LEU A 171 0.04 -9.17 6.70
N VAL A 172 0.36 -8.22 5.84
CA VAL A 172 1.65 -7.54 5.83
C VAL A 172 1.45 -6.06 6.16
N VAL A 173 2.16 -5.59 7.16
CA VAL A 173 2.28 -4.16 7.45
C VAL A 173 3.42 -3.62 6.58
N PRO A 174 3.12 -2.88 5.50
CA PRO A 174 4.13 -2.44 4.56
C PRO A 174 4.90 -1.26 5.15
N VAL A 175 6.22 -1.37 5.16
CA VAL A 175 7.11 -0.30 5.63
C VAL A 175 7.96 0.21 4.47
N GLU A 176 8.71 -0.68 3.83
CA GLU A 176 9.49 -0.34 2.66
C GLU A 176 8.59 0.04 1.50
N HIS A 177 9.03 1.02 0.71
CA HIS A 177 8.29 1.44 -0.45
C HIS A 177 8.70 0.66 -1.71
N ARG A 178 9.99 0.44 -1.89
CA ARG A 178 10.51 -0.20 -3.10
C ARG A 178 11.65 -1.15 -2.77
N ARG A 179 11.44 -2.43 -3.05
CA ARG A 179 12.40 -3.49 -2.72
C ARG A 179 13.69 -3.44 -3.54
N ARG A 180 13.62 -2.97 -4.78
CA ARG A 180 14.78 -2.94 -5.69
C ARG A 180 16.01 -2.24 -5.11
N ASP A 181 15.80 -1.21 -4.32
CA ASP A 181 16.85 -0.39 -3.71
C ASP A 181 16.64 -0.16 -2.21
N ALA A 182 15.70 -0.89 -1.62
CA ALA A 182 15.31 -0.79 -0.21
C ALA A 182 14.85 0.63 0.19
N LEU A 183 14.25 1.38 -0.75
CA LEU A 183 13.75 2.72 -0.48
C LEU A 183 12.60 2.67 0.53
N GLY A 184 12.74 3.42 1.61
CA GLY A 184 11.77 3.44 2.70
C GLY A 184 11.99 2.37 3.77
N ALA A 185 13.01 1.50 3.62
CA ALA A 185 13.39 0.59 4.69
C ALA A 185 13.85 1.38 5.92
N LEU A 186 13.26 1.07 7.07
CA LEU A 186 13.51 1.82 8.29
C LEU A 186 14.70 1.27 9.05
N ASN A 187 15.60 2.16 9.47
CA ASN A 187 16.71 1.77 10.33
C ASN A 187 16.20 1.31 11.70
N ASN A 188 16.34 0.02 11.99
CA ASN A 188 15.94 -0.63 13.23
C ASN A 188 17.16 -1.21 13.96
N SER A 189 18.35 -0.65 13.78
CA SER A 189 19.60 -1.16 14.38
C SER A 189 19.89 -0.60 15.78
N ALA A 190 19.23 0.52 16.17
CA ALA A 190 19.52 1.20 17.42
C ALA A 190 18.81 0.53 18.62
N ALA A 191 19.57 0.00 19.55
CA ALA A 191 19.04 -0.74 20.71
C ALA A 191 18.09 0.08 21.61
N ASN A 192 18.27 1.40 21.63
CA ASN A 192 17.51 2.31 22.49
C ASN A 192 16.31 2.96 21.79
N GLN A 193 16.11 2.68 20.51
CA GLN A 193 15.06 3.27 19.69
C GLN A 193 14.30 2.15 19.00
N ARG A 194 13.16 1.78 19.54
CA ARG A 194 12.37 0.67 19.02
C ARG A 194 11.06 1.15 18.44
N TYR A 195 10.71 0.57 17.32
CA TYR A 195 9.37 0.72 16.74
C TYR A 195 8.36 -0.01 17.59
N LEU A 196 7.16 0.56 17.70
CA LEU A 196 6.09 0.05 18.55
C LEU A 196 4.91 -0.36 17.67
N LEU A 197 4.63 -1.67 17.61
CA LEU A 197 3.45 -2.20 16.97
C LEU A 197 2.33 -2.33 18.00
N THR A 198 1.21 -1.67 17.78
CA THR A 198 0.01 -1.77 18.60
C THR A 198 -1.07 -2.53 17.84
N ILE A 199 -1.62 -3.57 18.43
CA ILE A 199 -2.71 -4.38 17.88
C ILE A 199 -3.86 -4.37 18.88
N THR A 200 -5.06 -4.00 18.41
CA THR A 200 -6.30 -4.10 19.18
C THR A 200 -7.21 -5.12 18.50
N THR A 201 -7.72 -6.05 19.25
CA THR A 201 -8.63 -7.08 18.74
C THR A 201 -10.08 -6.59 18.71
N ALA A 202 -10.93 -7.27 17.95
CA ALA A 202 -12.36 -6.97 17.90
C ALA A 202 -12.99 -6.95 19.29
N ALA A 203 -13.92 -6.04 19.50
CA ALA A 203 -14.56 -5.85 20.81
C ALA A 203 -15.32 -7.10 21.30
N SER A 204 -15.74 -7.96 20.38
CA SER A 204 -16.39 -9.23 20.70
C SER A 204 -16.03 -10.30 19.70
N TYR A 205 -15.78 -11.52 20.18
CA TYR A 205 -15.67 -12.74 19.39
C TYR A 205 -16.94 -13.56 19.41
N ALA A 206 -17.98 -13.10 20.09
CA ALA A 206 -19.29 -13.74 20.09
C ALA A 206 -20.17 -13.12 19.00
N ALA A 207 -21.29 -13.75 18.72
CA ALA A 207 -22.34 -13.13 17.91
C ALA A 207 -22.84 -11.86 18.62
N GLY A 208 -22.68 -10.73 17.95
CA GLY A 208 -23.09 -9.42 18.49
C GLY A 208 -24.10 -8.72 17.60
N ALA A 209 -24.25 -7.43 17.80
CA ALA A 209 -24.98 -6.59 16.86
C ALA A 209 -24.29 -6.65 15.48
N ASP A 210 -25.07 -6.55 14.42
CA ASP A 210 -24.58 -6.64 13.05
C ASP A 210 -23.82 -5.34 12.65
N THR A 211 -22.60 -5.23 13.13
CA THR A 211 -21.70 -4.13 12.83
C THR A 211 -20.41 -4.66 12.22
N ALA A 212 -19.75 -3.87 11.40
CA ALA A 212 -18.45 -4.25 10.80
C ALA A 212 -17.37 -4.54 11.85
N ASN A 213 -17.56 -4.08 13.08
CA ASN A 213 -16.65 -4.34 14.20
C ASN A 213 -16.87 -5.70 14.86
N ASN A 214 -17.93 -6.40 14.52
CA ASN A 214 -18.20 -7.76 14.96
C ASN A 214 -17.64 -8.75 13.95
N VAL A 215 -17.06 -9.84 14.45
CA VAL A 215 -16.48 -10.87 13.59
C VAL A 215 -17.55 -11.72 12.92
N TYR A 216 -18.66 -11.95 13.63
CA TYR A 216 -19.77 -12.79 13.18
C TYR A 216 -21.08 -12.01 13.14
N LEU A 217 -21.97 -12.43 12.24
CA LEU A 217 -23.33 -11.88 12.18
C LEU A 217 -24.10 -12.13 13.49
N THR A 218 -25.06 -11.27 13.76
CA THR A 218 -25.95 -11.39 14.92
C THR A 218 -26.58 -12.79 15.01
N SER A 219 -26.49 -13.38 16.18
CA SER A 219 -27.02 -14.73 16.46
C SER A 219 -26.44 -15.85 15.59
N SER A 220 -25.30 -15.62 14.96
CA SER A 220 -24.65 -16.56 14.04
C SER A 220 -23.14 -16.70 14.32
N GLY A 221 -22.75 -16.63 15.56
CA GLY A 221 -21.38 -16.87 16.00
C GLY A 221 -21.18 -18.27 16.59
N PRO A 222 -19.93 -18.70 16.81
CA PRO A 222 -19.64 -19.95 17.47
C PRO A 222 -20.15 -19.99 18.90
N THR A 223 -20.53 -21.16 19.38
CA THR A 223 -21.05 -21.37 20.75
C THR A 223 -20.01 -20.96 21.80
N THR A 224 -18.75 -21.26 21.53
CA THR A 224 -17.62 -20.88 22.38
C THR A 224 -16.76 -19.86 21.64
N ALA A 225 -16.37 -18.80 22.32
CA ALA A 225 -15.49 -17.81 21.75
C ALA A 225 -14.20 -18.44 21.19
N PRO A 226 -13.76 -18.09 19.99
CA PRO A 226 -12.54 -18.62 19.42
C PRO A 226 -11.30 -18.17 20.20
N THR A 227 -10.27 -18.98 20.15
CA THR A 227 -8.93 -18.59 20.58
C THR A 227 -8.24 -17.86 19.43
N VAL A 228 -7.82 -16.65 19.67
CA VAL A 228 -7.10 -15.81 18.68
C VAL A 228 -5.63 -15.74 19.05
N SER A 229 -4.77 -16.02 18.10
CA SER A 229 -3.33 -15.87 18.26
C SER A 229 -2.71 -15.21 17.03
N ILE A 230 -1.64 -14.44 17.24
CA ILE A 230 -0.93 -13.74 16.18
C ILE A 230 0.56 -13.99 16.32
N ASN A 231 1.18 -14.56 15.29
CA ASN A 231 2.62 -14.58 15.18
C ASN A 231 3.09 -13.37 14.37
N ILE A 232 4.05 -12.66 14.90
CA ILE A 232 4.62 -11.47 14.30
C ILE A 232 6.02 -11.81 13.81
N TYR A 233 6.28 -11.58 12.53
CA TYR A 233 7.59 -11.74 11.93
C TYR A 233 8.06 -10.40 11.37
N GLN A 234 9.33 -10.13 11.50
CA GLN A 234 10.01 -9.03 10.82
C GLN A 234 10.67 -9.56 9.54
N GLN A 235 10.43 -8.90 8.42
CA GLN A 235 11.29 -8.98 7.25
C GLN A 235 12.24 -7.78 7.29
N TYR A 236 13.53 -8.04 7.11
CA TYR A 236 14.54 -7.00 7.22
C TYR A 236 15.75 -7.30 6.34
N TRP A 237 16.35 -6.24 5.85
CA TRP A 237 17.63 -6.31 5.17
C TRP A 237 18.75 -6.35 6.19
N THR A 238 19.67 -7.29 6.03
CA THR A 238 20.88 -7.34 6.85
C THR A 238 21.82 -6.20 6.47
N ALA A 239 22.61 -5.71 7.41
CA ALA A 239 23.66 -4.75 7.10
C ALA A 239 24.71 -5.44 6.19
N PRO A 240 25.04 -4.87 5.02
CA PRO A 240 25.99 -5.46 4.12
C PRO A 240 27.42 -5.30 4.66
N PRO A 241 28.36 -6.17 4.29
CA PRO A 241 29.76 -5.91 4.54
C PRO A 241 30.21 -4.67 3.74
N ALA A 242 31.04 -3.84 4.32
CA ALA A 242 31.51 -2.62 3.66
C ALA A 242 32.25 -2.88 2.33
N VAL A 243 32.84 -4.06 2.20
CA VAL A 243 33.59 -4.47 1.01
C VAL A 243 33.27 -5.94 0.71
N ILE A 244 32.98 -6.21 -0.55
CA ILE A 244 32.87 -7.57 -1.09
C ILE A 244 34.10 -7.82 -1.94
N THR A 245 34.83 -8.93 -1.67
CA THR A 245 35.94 -9.38 -2.50
C THR A 245 35.45 -10.43 -3.49
N THR A 246 35.53 -10.09 -4.76
CA THR A 246 35.19 -11.00 -5.87
C THR A 246 36.44 -11.50 -6.54
N SER A 247 36.33 -12.47 -7.45
CA SER A 247 37.47 -12.95 -8.26
C SER A 247 38.13 -11.84 -9.11
N SER A 248 37.42 -10.77 -9.37
CA SER A 248 37.89 -9.59 -10.12
C SER A 248 38.45 -8.47 -9.24
N GLY A 249 38.43 -8.63 -7.93
CA GLY A 249 38.95 -7.66 -6.98
C GLY A 249 37.92 -7.25 -5.91
N SER A 250 38.32 -6.34 -5.03
CA SER A 250 37.49 -5.83 -3.96
C SER A 250 36.56 -4.71 -4.48
N THR A 251 35.30 -4.78 -4.15
CA THR A 251 34.30 -3.77 -4.53
C THR A 251 33.63 -3.24 -3.27
N GLN A 252 33.52 -1.92 -3.17
CA GLN A 252 32.79 -1.29 -2.08
C GLN A 252 31.29 -1.50 -2.22
N VAL A 253 30.63 -1.72 -1.11
CA VAL A 253 29.16 -1.87 -1.03
C VAL A 253 28.59 -0.66 -0.32
N GLN A 254 27.47 -0.14 -0.84
CA GLN A 254 26.71 0.89 -0.16
C GLN A 254 26.20 0.32 1.18
N ALA A 255 26.57 0.93 2.29
CA ALA A 255 26.29 0.41 3.63
C ALA A 255 24.84 0.59 4.09
N THR A 256 24.09 1.48 3.45
CA THR A 256 22.72 1.83 3.83
C THR A 256 21.81 1.83 2.61
N PRO A 257 20.48 1.62 2.80
CA PRO A 257 19.51 1.77 1.75
C PRO A 257 19.60 3.12 1.04
N THR A 258 19.24 3.14 -0.23
CA THR A 258 19.08 4.39 -0.98
C THR A 258 18.00 5.23 -0.33
N GLY A 259 18.28 6.55 -0.16
CA GLY A 259 17.31 7.46 0.45
C GLY A 259 16.96 7.11 1.90
N LEU A 260 17.93 6.61 2.67
CA LEU A 260 17.73 6.35 4.11
C LEU A 260 17.14 7.59 4.80
N GLY A 261 16.05 7.39 5.56
CA GLY A 261 15.25 8.46 6.14
C GLY A 261 14.01 8.82 5.30
N THR A 262 13.87 8.29 4.09
CA THR A 262 12.58 8.28 3.39
C THR A 262 11.63 7.35 4.13
N VAL A 263 10.41 7.81 4.36
CA VAL A 263 9.39 7.04 5.09
C VAL A 263 8.14 6.93 4.24
N ALA A 264 7.63 5.71 4.12
CA ALA A 264 6.32 5.47 3.57
C ALA A 264 5.29 5.46 4.71
N PHE A 265 4.31 6.34 4.64
CA PHE A 265 3.25 6.46 5.62
C PHE A 265 1.96 5.85 5.11
N VAL A 266 1.22 5.20 6.00
CA VAL A 266 -0.19 4.86 5.80
C VAL A 266 -1.02 5.83 6.65
N ARG A 267 -1.93 6.55 6.01
CA ARG A 267 -2.83 7.50 6.64
C ARG A 267 -4.26 7.04 6.51
N TYR A 268 -5.08 7.42 7.46
CA TYR A 268 -6.51 7.12 7.47
C TYR A 268 -7.30 8.39 7.71
N GLU A 269 -8.41 8.52 6.99
CA GLU A 269 -9.41 9.56 7.23
C GLU A 269 -10.82 9.02 7.02
N ARG A 270 -11.77 9.63 7.70
CA ARG A 270 -13.19 9.30 7.60
C ARG A 270 -13.99 10.57 7.32
N HIS A 271 -14.81 10.48 6.30
CA HIS A 271 -15.69 11.58 5.89
C HIS A 271 -17.16 11.20 6.10
N ASN A 272 -17.84 11.96 6.93
CA ASN A 272 -19.26 11.76 7.25
C ASN A 272 -20.18 12.65 6.39
N GLU A 273 -19.60 13.52 5.55
CA GLU A 273 -20.33 14.48 4.72
C GLU A 273 -21.03 13.84 3.52
N VAL A 274 -20.91 12.55 3.40
CA VAL A 274 -21.49 11.73 2.32
C VAL A 274 -23.01 11.64 2.40
N SER A 275 -23.62 12.14 3.47
CA SER A 275 -25.03 11.92 3.78
C SER A 275 -25.98 12.64 2.83
N GLY A 276 -26.66 11.85 2.01
CA GLY A 276 -28.01 12.13 1.58
C GLY A 276 -28.29 13.19 0.52
N GLY A 277 -28.25 12.83 -0.75
CA GLY A 277 -29.05 13.49 -1.76
C GLY A 277 -28.51 14.76 -2.43
N GLY A 278 -27.27 15.13 -2.16
CA GLY A 278 -26.56 16.22 -2.83
C GLY A 278 -25.44 15.72 -3.74
N GLN A 279 -24.71 16.65 -4.36
CA GLN A 279 -23.42 16.39 -4.99
C GLN A 279 -22.34 16.74 -3.98
N PRO A 280 -21.96 15.84 -3.09
CA PRO A 280 -20.94 16.15 -2.08
C PRO A 280 -19.60 16.40 -2.76
N GLN A 281 -18.86 17.36 -2.22
CA GLN A 281 -17.47 17.59 -2.53
C GLN A 281 -16.67 17.25 -1.28
N ILE A 282 -16.11 16.05 -1.27
CA ILE A 282 -15.34 15.56 -0.14
C ILE A 282 -13.89 15.96 -0.33
N GLN A 283 -13.39 16.83 0.53
CA GLN A 283 -11.99 17.23 0.53
C GLN A 283 -11.14 16.18 1.25
N LEU A 284 -10.14 15.63 0.58
CA LEU A 284 -9.16 14.74 1.20
C LEU A 284 -8.09 15.58 1.92
N ASN A 285 -7.77 15.20 3.15
CA ASN A 285 -6.87 15.95 4.02
C ASN A 285 -5.44 15.41 4.02
N ASN A 286 -5.24 14.19 3.55
CA ASN A 286 -3.92 13.57 3.49
C ASN A 286 -3.16 14.05 2.24
N VAL A 287 -2.56 15.24 2.34
CA VAL A 287 -1.74 15.90 1.32
C VAL A 287 -0.41 16.37 1.92
N GLY A 288 0.51 16.82 1.10
CA GLY A 288 1.80 17.37 1.54
C GLY A 288 2.99 16.42 1.35
N ASP A 289 2.75 15.24 0.86
CA ASP A 289 3.77 14.23 0.53
C ASP A 289 3.42 13.62 -0.85
N TYR A 290 4.21 12.66 -1.33
CA TYR A 290 3.91 11.94 -2.57
C TYR A 290 2.92 10.83 -2.30
N ILE A 291 1.76 10.85 -2.94
CA ILE A 291 0.74 9.82 -2.80
C ILE A 291 1.01 8.71 -3.82
N SER A 292 1.13 7.47 -3.34
CA SER A 292 1.30 6.30 -4.20
C SER A 292 -0.01 5.54 -4.42
N ASN A 293 -0.88 5.51 -3.42
CA ASN A 293 -2.11 4.77 -3.50
C ASN A 293 -3.19 5.37 -2.61
N ILE A 294 -4.44 5.34 -3.06
CA ILE A 294 -5.62 5.69 -2.27
C ILE A 294 -6.63 4.55 -2.40
N VAL A 295 -7.10 4.05 -1.28
CA VAL A 295 -8.18 3.06 -1.21
C VAL A 295 -9.34 3.68 -0.44
N TRP A 296 -10.53 3.63 -1.00
CA TRP A 296 -11.75 4.11 -0.35
C TRP A 296 -12.82 3.04 -0.25
N THR A 297 -13.59 3.14 0.80
CA THR A 297 -14.68 2.23 1.11
C THR A 297 -15.89 3.03 1.56
N LEU A 298 -17.02 2.86 0.88
CA LEU A 298 -18.28 3.45 1.30
C LEU A 298 -18.96 2.53 2.32
N ARG A 299 -19.39 3.09 3.45
CA ARG A 299 -20.04 2.35 4.54
C ARG A 299 -21.33 3.00 4.99
N LEU A 300 -22.22 2.18 5.55
CA LEU A 300 -23.42 2.64 6.25
C LEU A 300 -23.08 2.88 7.72
N ALA A 301 -23.49 4.03 8.29
CA ALA A 301 -23.19 4.37 9.67
C ALA A 301 -23.93 3.52 10.69
N THR A 302 -25.11 3.02 10.36
CA THR A 302 -25.97 2.25 11.28
C THR A 302 -25.37 0.94 11.76
N ASN A 303 -24.60 0.27 10.91
CA ASN A 303 -24.01 -1.03 11.23
C ASN A 303 -22.59 -1.18 10.69
N ASN A 304 -21.98 -0.11 10.20
CA ASN A 304 -20.70 -0.07 9.54
C ASN A 304 -20.56 -1.06 8.36
N ALA A 305 -21.66 -1.59 7.87
CA ALA A 305 -21.66 -2.48 6.72
C ALA A 305 -21.12 -1.73 5.50
N ARG A 306 -20.31 -2.41 4.70
CA ARG A 306 -19.93 -1.87 3.41
C ARG A 306 -21.16 -1.81 2.52
N ASP A 307 -21.26 -0.77 1.72
CA ASP A 307 -22.30 -0.69 0.71
C ASP A 307 -22.00 -1.70 -0.40
N ALA A 308 -22.45 -2.90 -0.15
CA ALA A 308 -22.13 -4.04 -0.97
C ALA A 308 -23.07 -4.10 -2.17
N TYR A 309 -22.56 -4.66 -3.23
CA TYR A 309 -23.32 -5.06 -4.41
C TYR A 309 -24.50 -5.94 -4.02
N THR A 310 -25.71 -5.50 -4.30
CA THR A 310 -26.91 -6.27 -3.96
C THR A 310 -27.09 -7.44 -4.92
N ALA A 311 -26.89 -8.64 -4.40
CA ALA A 311 -27.21 -9.86 -5.14
C ALA A 311 -28.70 -9.91 -5.49
N GLY A 312 -29.02 -10.15 -6.76
CA GLY A 312 -30.39 -10.42 -7.19
C GLY A 312 -31.03 -9.36 -8.08
N SER A 313 -30.42 -8.23 -8.29
CA SER A 313 -30.77 -7.37 -9.40
C SER A 313 -29.97 -7.77 -10.64
N ALA A 314 -30.53 -7.55 -11.82
CA ALA A 314 -29.94 -7.93 -13.09
C ALA A 314 -28.45 -7.55 -13.14
N ALA A 315 -27.66 -8.27 -13.87
CA ALA A 315 -26.20 -8.30 -13.91
C ALA A 315 -25.44 -6.96 -13.97
N ASN A 316 -26.13 -5.81 -13.90
CA ASN A 316 -25.58 -4.47 -14.02
C ASN A 316 -26.12 -3.48 -12.98
N SER A 317 -26.76 -3.94 -11.93
CA SER A 317 -27.34 -3.05 -10.95
C SER A 317 -26.38 -2.80 -9.80
N GLY A 318 -25.38 -2.12 -10.00
CA GLY A 318 -24.40 -1.58 -9.08
C GLY A 318 -24.65 -1.62 -7.56
N TYR A 319 -23.85 -0.97 -6.83
CA TYR A 319 -23.99 -0.81 -5.37
C TYR A 319 -25.11 0.18 -5.06
N ALA A 320 -26.02 -0.19 -4.16
CA ALA A 320 -27.30 0.54 -3.95
C ALA A 320 -27.11 2.02 -3.59
N ASN A 321 -26.07 2.37 -2.86
CA ASN A 321 -25.80 3.74 -2.42
C ASN A 321 -24.49 4.31 -3.00
N TRP A 322 -23.88 3.63 -3.94
CA TRP A 322 -22.74 4.15 -4.66
C TRP A 322 -23.22 5.14 -5.72
N PRO A 323 -22.54 6.29 -5.91
CA PRO A 323 -22.97 7.26 -6.90
C PRO A 323 -22.90 6.68 -8.31
N ALA A 324 -23.78 7.13 -9.19
CA ALA A 324 -23.75 6.75 -10.60
C ALA A 324 -22.42 7.15 -11.26
N GLU A 325 -21.84 8.22 -10.79
CA GLU A 325 -20.55 8.75 -11.21
C GLU A 325 -19.74 9.14 -9.97
N PHE A 326 -18.51 8.72 -9.94
CA PHE A 326 -17.56 9.00 -8.86
C PHE A 326 -16.32 9.64 -9.46
N ASP A 327 -16.16 10.92 -9.16
CA ASP A 327 -15.14 11.75 -9.76
C ASP A 327 -14.00 11.99 -8.80
N PHE A 328 -12.79 11.94 -9.32
CA PHE A 328 -11.59 12.38 -8.60
C PHE A 328 -11.06 13.67 -9.20
N TRP A 329 -10.82 14.65 -8.36
CA TRP A 329 -10.40 16.00 -8.74
C TRP A 329 -9.12 16.39 -8.04
N GLU A 330 -8.21 17.03 -8.79
CA GLU A 330 -6.99 17.64 -8.30
C GLU A 330 -6.97 19.12 -8.71
N ASN A 331 -6.89 20.03 -7.74
CA ASN A 331 -6.78 21.48 -7.98
C ASN A 331 -7.77 22.01 -9.03
N ASP A 332 -9.03 21.65 -8.92
CA ASP A 332 -10.10 22.00 -9.86
C ASP A 332 -10.02 21.32 -11.25
N PHE A 333 -9.08 20.40 -11.44
CA PHE A 333 -9.00 19.56 -12.62
C PHE A 333 -9.61 18.19 -12.33
N GLN A 334 -10.53 17.73 -13.18
CA GLN A 334 -11.12 16.42 -13.08
C GLN A 334 -10.16 15.38 -13.64
N VAL A 335 -9.56 14.59 -12.77
CA VAL A 335 -8.62 13.52 -13.14
C VAL A 335 -9.37 12.31 -13.68
N HIS A 336 -10.44 11.93 -13.00
CA HIS A 336 -11.31 10.82 -13.38
C HIS A 336 -12.77 11.21 -13.23
N ALA A 337 -13.55 10.81 -14.23
CA ALA A 337 -15.01 10.81 -14.22
C ALA A 337 -15.45 9.41 -14.64
N LEU A 338 -15.63 8.52 -13.67
CA LEU A 338 -15.91 7.13 -13.94
C LEU A 338 -17.27 6.74 -13.36
N SER A 339 -18.07 6.09 -14.20
CA SER A 339 -19.25 5.39 -13.74
C SER A 339 -18.83 4.22 -12.82
N GLN A 340 -19.79 3.71 -12.08
CA GLN A 340 -19.56 2.54 -11.23
C GLN A 340 -19.01 1.34 -12.00
N ASP A 341 -19.60 1.05 -13.17
CA ASP A 341 -19.15 -0.04 -14.03
C ASP A 341 -17.72 0.18 -14.57
N ASP A 342 -17.37 1.43 -14.84
CA ASP A 342 -16.03 1.76 -15.31
C ASP A 342 -14.99 1.62 -14.20
N TRP A 343 -15.33 1.97 -12.96
CA TRP A 343 -14.47 1.69 -11.80
C TRP A 343 -14.22 0.20 -11.62
N ILE A 344 -15.26 -0.63 -11.75
CA ILE A 344 -15.14 -2.09 -11.67
C ILE A 344 -14.23 -2.63 -12.78
N ARG A 345 -14.40 -2.15 -14.01
CA ARG A 345 -13.54 -2.52 -15.14
C ARG A 345 -12.10 -2.06 -14.93
N TRP A 346 -11.93 -0.84 -14.43
CA TRP A 346 -10.64 -0.30 -14.07
C TRP A 346 -9.93 -1.19 -13.05
N MET A 347 -10.57 -1.50 -11.95
CA MET A 347 -10.00 -2.37 -10.93
C MET A 347 -9.72 -3.78 -11.45
N SER A 348 -10.62 -4.33 -12.25
CA SER A 348 -10.40 -5.65 -12.86
C SER A 348 -9.18 -5.67 -13.77
N ARG A 349 -8.94 -4.60 -14.50
CA ARG A 349 -7.79 -4.48 -15.39
C ARG A 349 -6.46 -4.39 -14.65
N PHE A 350 -6.40 -3.59 -13.58
CA PHE A 350 -5.14 -3.30 -12.91
C PHE A 350 -4.81 -4.29 -11.80
N TYR A 351 -5.81 -4.81 -11.13
CA TYR A 351 -5.61 -5.70 -9.99
C TYR A 351 -5.87 -7.17 -10.31
N ASN A 352 -6.06 -7.49 -11.58
CA ASN A 352 -6.38 -8.84 -12.03
C ASN A 352 -7.54 -9.47 -11.22
N LEU A 353 -8.51 -8.64 -10.86
CA LEU A 353 -9.69 -9.10 -10.13
C LEU A 353 -10.53 -9.97 -11.05
N THR A 354 -10.83 -11.16 -10.64
CA THR A 354 -11.94 -11.90 -11.23
C THR A 354 -13.21 -11.09 -10.99
N SER A 355 -13.96 -10.88 -12.05
CA SER A 355 -15.19 -10.08 -12.12
C SER A 355 -15.93 -10.00 -10.78
N LEU A 356 -16.17 -8.80 -10.30
CA LEU A 356 -17.04 -8.55 -9.15
C LEU A 356 -18.44 -9.15 -9.36
N SER A 357 -18.88 -9.35 -10.60
CA SER A 357 -20.12 -10.05 -10.94
C SER A 357 -20.11 -11.53 -10.57
N ALA A 358 -18.96 -12.22 -10.64
CA ALA A 358 -18.84 -13.59 -10.16
C ALA A 358 -18.91 -13.67 -8.62
N GLN A 359 -18.66 -12.54 -7.97
CA GLN A 359 -18.79 -12.39 -6.52
C GLN A 359 -20.18 -11.91 -6.11
N ALA A 360 -20.97 -11.37 -7.03
CA ALA A 360 -22.30 -10.82 -6.77
C ALA A 360 -23.33 -11.85 -6.22
N GLY A 361 -23.12 -13.13 -6.48
CA GLY A 361 -23.92 -14.21 -5.89
C GLY A 361 -23.58 -14.55 -4.44
N ASN A 362 -22.52 -13.96 -3.91
CA ASN A 362 -22.07 -14.14 -2.54
C ASN A 362 -22.09 -12.78 -1.85
N PRO A 363 -23.17 -12.37 -1.19
CA PRO A 363 -23.15 -11.18 -0.35
C PRO A 363 -22.02 -11.35 0.68
N GLY A 364 -21.19 -10.32 0.80
CA GLY A 364 -20.03 -10.37 1.70
C GLY A 364 -18.73 -10.83 1.04
N THR A 365 -18.62 -10.70 -0.28
CA THR A 365 -17.31 -10.80 -0.89
C THR A 365 -16.39 -9.72 -0.35
N LEU A 366 -15.17 -10.10 -0.09
CA LEU A 366 -14.19 -9.23 0.56
C LEU A 366 -13.92 -7.92 -0.19
N ASP A 367 -14.24 -7.87 -1.47
CA ASP A 367 -14.00 -6.70 -2.32
C ASP A 367 -15.23 -5.85 -2.61
N ALA A 368 -16.41 -6.30 -2.20
CA ALA A 368 -17.62 -5.53 -2.45
C ALA A 368 -17.57 -4.17 -1.72
N GLY A 369 -17.87 -3.09 -2.42
CA GLY A 369 -17.86 -1.72 -1.88
C GLY A 369 -16.46 -1.15 -1.62
N VAL A 370 -15.40 -1.80 -2.08
CA VAL A 370 -14.03 -1.30 -2.01
C VAL A 370 -13.57 -0.86 -3.38
N PHE A 371 -13.00 0.33 -3.44
CA PHE A 371 -12.39 0.88 -4.64
C PHE A 371 -10.99 1.36 -4.34
N SER A 372 -10.12 1.25 -5.33
CA SER A 372 -8.77 1.71 -5.23
C SER A 372 -8.42 2.56 -6.44
N GLN A 373 -7.78 3.66 -6.17
CA GLN A 373 -7.10 4.46 -7.16
C GLN A 373 -5.62 4.41 -6.87
N TYR A 374 -4.87 3.92 -7.83
CA TYR A 374 -3.43 3.95 -7.79
C TYR A 374 -2.90 4.69 -9.01
N GLN A 375 -1.64 5.08 -8.98
CA GLN A 375 -1.00 5.80 -10.09
C GLN A 375 -1.81 7.01 -10.54
N LEU A 376 -2.09 7.90 -9.60
CA LEU A 376 -2.84 9.13 -9.86
C LEU A 376 -2.20 10.00 -10.94
N SER A 377 -0.90 9.87 -11.18
CA SER A 377 -0.19 10.53 -12.25
C SER A 377 -0.39 9.92 -13.65
N GLY A 378 -1.26 8.95 -13.79
CA GLY A 378 -1.88 8.63 -15.08
C GLY A 378 -1.12 7.76 -16.03
N LEU A 379 0.01 7.20 -15.70
CA LEU A 379 0.69 6.28 -16.60
C LEU A 379 0.73 4.87 -16.04
N PHE A 380 0.00 4.04 -16.69
CA PHE A 380 -0.25 2.65 -16.43
C PHE A 380 0.90 1.76 -16.84
N ASP A 381 2.07 2.31 -16.91
CA ASP A 381 3.15 1.51 -17.38
C ASP A 381 3.88 0.90 -16.19
N ASP A 382 4.10 -0.34 -16.35
CA ASP A 382 4.76 -1.27 -15.49
C ASP A 382 6.22 -0.91 -15.19
N ASN A 383 6.58 0.37 -15.18
CA ASN A 383 7.85 0.83 -14.67
C ASN A 383 9.09 0.58 -15.47
N VAL A 384 8.99 -0.23 -16.49
CA VAL A 384 10.20 -0.64 -17.22
C VAL A 384 10.75 0.53 -18.01
N ASN A 385 9.87 1.44 -18.45
CA ASN A 385 10.25 2.50 -19.37
C ASN A 385 10.19 3.93 -18.79
N PHE A 386 9.46 4.15 -17.70
CA PHE A 386 9.18 5.51 -17.24
C PHE A 386 9.78 5.86 -15.88
N GLY A 387 10.32 4.89 -15.19
CA GLY A 387 10.91 5.10 -13.86
C GLY A 387 9.91 5.48 -12.77
N PRO A 388 10.33 5.50 -11.52
CA PRO A 388 9.46 5.69 -10.37
C PRO A 388 8.82 7.07 -10.25
N ALA A 389 9.32 8.06 -10.96
CA ALA A 389 8.81 9.43 -10.90
C ALA A 389 7.35 9.57 -11.35
N ASN A 390 6.91 8.70 -12.23
CA ASN A 390 5.59 8.77 -12.83
C ASN A 390 4.52 7.99 -12.05
N GLN A 391 4.89 7.40 -10.93
CA GLN A 391 4.02 6.54 -10.13
C GLN A 391 3.36 7.26 -8.95
N TYR A 392 3.71 8.50 -8.71
CA TYR A 392 3.27 9.24 -7.53
C TYR A 392 2.57 10.51 -7.92
N LEU A 393 1.53 10.84 -7.17
CA LEU A 393 0.96 12.17 -7.20
C LEU A 393 1.74 13.06 -6.23
N PRO A 394 2.53 14.02 -6.72
CA PRO A 394 3.18 14.99 -5.85
C PRO A 394 2.10 15.91 -5.26
N THR A 395 2.07 16.02 -3.96
CA THR A 395 1.16 16.95 -3.27
C THR A 395 1.94 17.85 -2.33
N ASP A 396 1.43 19.05 -2.13
CA ASP A 396 1.91 20.01 -1.15
C ASP A 396 0.77 20.50 -0.24
N ALA A 397 1.05 21.37 0.69
CA ALA A 397 0.05 21.89 1.63
C ALA A 397 -1.08 22.71 0.94
N THR A 398 -0.91 23.09 -0.32
CA THR A 398 -1.91 23.84 -1.10
C THR A 398 -2.70 22.97 -2.05
N THR A 399 -2.27 21.74 -2.26
CA THR A 399 -2.94 20.78 -3.15
C THR A 399 -4.33 20.45 -2.63
N LYS A 400 -5.33 20.56 -3.48
CA LYS A 400 -6.71 20.20 -3.19
C LYS A 400 -7.06 18.90 -3.90
N LEU A 401 -7.24 17.85 -3.14
CA LEU A 401 -7.75 16.58 -3.65
C LEU A 401 -9.20 16.44 -3.22
N GLN A 402 -10.10 16.18 -4.17
CA GLN A 402 -11.52 16.06 -3.88
C GLN A 402 -12.13 14.84 -4.54
N VAL A 403 -13.05 14.24 -3.83
CA VAL A 403 -13.97 13.24 -4.36
C VAL A 403 -15.33 13.90 -4.53
N ARG A 404 -15.88 13.79 -5.72
CA ARG A 404 -17.22 14.31 -6.06
C ARG A 404 -18.08 13.19 -6.61
N GLY A 405 -19.35 13.31 -6.48
CA GLY A 405 -20.29 12.34 -7.06
C GLY A 405 -21.71 12.85 -7.02
N SER A 406 -22.57 12.25 -7.82
CA SER A 406 -24.01 12.52 -7.80
C SER A 406 -24.71 11.52 -6.87
N THR A 407 -25.58 11.99 -5.98
CA THR A 407 -26.38 11.10 -5.11
C THR A 407 -25.51 10.11 -4.33
N PHE A 408 -24.60 10.61 -3.54
CA PHE A 408 -23.60 9.83 -2.84
C PHE A 408 -24.14 9.29 -1.52
N GLY A 409 -24.17 7.97 -1.39
CA GLY A 409 -24.57 7.33 -0.14
C GLY A 409 -26.04 7.50 0.25
N SER A 410 -26.37 7.00 1.42
CA SER A 410 -27.64 7.25 2.11
C SER A 410 -27.45 8.31 3.21
N SER A 411 -28.53 8.71 3.87
CA SER A 411 -28.48 9.68 4.97
C SER A 411 -27.59 9.29 6.15
N SER A 412 -27.10 8.06 6.17
CA SER A 412 -26.24 7.51 7.21
C SER A 412 -24.94 6.90 6.66
N SER A 413 -24.55 7.25 5.45
CA SER A 413 -23.29 6.74 4.87
C SER A 413 -22.08 7.59 5.27
N TYR A 414 -20.91 6.98 5.23
CA TYR A 414 -19.62 7.64 5.37
C TYR A 414 -18.57 6.99 4.46
N LEU A 415 -17.57 7.77 4.08
CA LEU A 415 -16.47 7.32 3.25
C LEU A 415 -15.22 7.13 4.13
N GLU A 416 -14.64 5.95 4.08
CA GLU A 416 -13.31 5.68 4.63
C GLU A 416 -12.27 5.78 3.53
N VAL A 417 -11.17 6.43 3.84
CA VAL A 417 -10.05 6.60 2.91
C VAL A 417 -8.76 6.18 3.59
N VAL A 418 -8.04 5.27 2.96
CA VAL A 418 -6.69 4.88 3.36
C VAL A 418 -5.74 5.36 2.28
N THR A 419 -4.79 6.19 2.65
CA THR A 419 -3.82 6.79 1.72
C THR A 419 -2.42 6.31 2.08
N ARG A 420 -1.70 5.81 1.09
CA ARG A 420 -0.27 5.56 1.21
C ARG A 420 0.52 6.71 0.62
N MET A 421 1.43 7.26 1.43
CA MET A 421 2.21 8.44 1.11
C MET A 421 3.68 8.19 1.35
N ILE A 422 4.52 8.85 0.60
CA ILE A 422 5.97 8.75 0.71
C ILE A 422 6.53 10.13 0.98
N ARG A 423 7.25 10.25 2.07
CA ARG A 423 8.01 11.44 2.41
C ARG A 423 9.48 11.20 2.16
N PRO A 424 10.06 11.78 1.10
CA PRO A 424 11.47 11.65 0.85
C PRO A 424 12.28 12.42 1.88
N VAL A 425 13.42 11.89 2.25
CA VAL A 425 14.41 12.70 2.94
C VAL A 425 14.92 13.79 2.00
N SER A 426 15.16 14.97 2.53
CA SER A 426 15.70 16.11 1.75
C SER A 426 16.97 15.69 1.01
N GLY A 427 16.97 15.81 -0.31
CA GLY A 427 18.08 15.43 -1.19
C GLY A 427 18.09 13.95 -1.64
N ALA A 428 17.14 13.12 -1.20
CA ALA A 428 16.98 11.79 -1.77
C ALA A 428 16.33 11.89 -3.15
N ALA A 429 17.01 11.34 -4.15
CA ALA A 429 16.41 11.18 -5.46
C ALA A 429 15.37 10.05 -5.38
N LEU A 430 14.10 10.38 -5.14
CA LEU A 430 12.99 9.44 -5.37
C LEU A 430 12.97 8.97 -6.83
N PHE A 431 13.69 9.66 -7.67
CA PHE A 431 13.58 9.66 -9.12
C PHE A 431 14.88 9.26 -9.82
N ALA A 432 15.82 8.65 -9.14
CA ALA A 432 17.07 8.20 -9.76
C ALA A 432 16.97 6.78 -10.32
#